data_9c5a11a19f50f89ad86d8ba3cf244149
#
_entry.id   9c5a11a19f50f89ad86d8ba3cf244149
#
_cell.length_a   1.000
_cell.length_b   1.000
_cell.length_c   1.000
_cell.angle_alpha   90.00
_cell.angle_beta   90.00
_cell.angle_gamma   90.00
#
_symmetry.space_group_name_H-M   'P 1'
#
loop_
_entity.id
_entity.type
_entity.pdbx_description
1 polymer ?
#
loop_
_entity_poly.entity_id
_entity_poly.type
_entity_poly.pdbx_seq_one_letter_code
_entity_poly.pdbx_strand_id
1 'polypeptide(L)'
;AATQAMESGSAAMSVAAQLRYTRTHAIATGRPQRFTLDPAAHAWTAPNGRKGEIAPALRVTFTGAREVQPRRGEGAIVFFADGASTGGRVQLSARGAAWNIDVAWLTGEVRLRRAAGAPPP
;
A
#
# COMPACT_ATOMS: atom_id res chain seq x y z
N ALA A 1 21.53 -7.82 5.18
CA ALA A 1 20.44 -8.78 5.44
C ALA A 1 19.52 -8.27 6.55
N ALA A 2 20.03 -8.08 7.78
CA ALA A 2 19.22 -7.57 8.87
C ALA A 2 18.69 -6.15 8.58
N THR A 3 19.51 -5.30 7.98
CA THR A 3 19.13 -3.94 7.62
C THR A 3 17.98 -3.93 6.61
N GLN A 4 18.03 -4.79 5.60
CA GLN A 4 16.95 -4.88 4.61
C GLN A 4 15.64 -5.38 5.22
N ALA A 5 15.71 -6.32 6.15
CA ALA A 5 14.54 -6.81 6.85
C ALA A 5 13.90 -5.69 7.69
N MET A 6 14.71 -4.90 8.38
CA MET A 6 14.23 -3.74 9.15
C MET A 6 13.64 -2.68 8.24
N GLU A 7 14.27 -2.40 7.10
CA GLU A 7 13.77 -1.43 6.13
C GLU A 7 12.42 -1.85 5.55
N SER A 8 12.25 -3.15 5.25
CA SER A 8 10.99 -3.64 4.71
C SER A 8 9.85 -3.49 5.72
N GLY A 9 10.10 -3.78 6.99
CA GLY A 9 9.12 -3.60 8.05
C GLY A 9 8.74 -2.14 8.26
N SER A 10 9.73 -1.26 8.29
CA SER A 10 9.52 0.17 8.44
C SER A 10 8.76 0.75 7.25
N ALA A 11 9.13 0.36 6.02
CA ALA A 11 8.43 0.79 4.81
C ALA A 11 6.98 0.30 4.80
N ALA A 12 6.75 -0.95 5.20
CA ALA A 12 5.41 -1.52 5.26
C ALA A 12 4.53 -0.78 6.27
N MET A 13 5.07 -0.45 7.44
CA MET A 13 4.36 0.33 8.45
C MET A 13 4.00 1.73 7.92
N SER A 14 4.91 2.36 7.20
CA SER A 14 4.67 3.67 6.61
C SER A 14 3.56 3.62 5.57
N VAL A 15 3.59 2.66 4.67
CA VAL A 15 2.54 2.50 3.64
C VAL A 15 1.19 2.21 4.31
N ALA A 16 1.15 1.33 5.30
CA ALA A 16 -0.08 1.03 6.03
C ALA A 16 -0.65 2.29 6.69
N ALA A 17 0.22 3.12 7.27
CA ALA A 17 -0.21 4.38 7.89
C ALA A 17 -0.83 5.33 6.86
N GLN A 18 -0.26 5.41 5.66
CA GLN A 18 -0.81 6.27 4.61
C GLN A 18 -2.14 5.75 4.07
N LEU A 19 -2.31 4.45 3.99
CA LEU A 19 -3.59 3.85 3.62
C LEU A 19 -4.65 4.16 4.68
N ARG A 20 -4.32 4.02 5.95
CA ARG A 20 -5.23 4.36 7.05
C ARG A 20 -5.57 5.85 7.06
N TYR A 21 -4.60 6.69 6.78
CA TYR A 21 -4.83 8.13 6.64
C TYR A 21 -5.81 8.42 5.50
N THR A 22 -5.64 7.77 4.35
CA THR A 22 -6.51 7.94 3.20
C THR A 22 -7.96 7.58 3.55
N ARG A 23 -8.14 6.46 4.25
CA ARG A 23 -9.46 6.03 4.72
C ARG A 23 -10.09 7.05 5.67
N THR A 24 -9.33 7.49 6.67
CA THR A 24 -9.79 8.48 7.63
C THR A 24 -10.19 9.79 6.94
N HIS A 25 -9.42 10.20 5.95
CA HIS A 25 -9.69 11.40 5.19
C HIS A 25 -10.98 11.26 4.35
N ALA A 26 -11.22 10.09 3.77
CA ALA A 26 -12.46 9.83 3.03
C ALA A 26 -13.68 9.94 3.95
N ILE A 27 -13.60 9.35 5.14
CA ILE A 27 -14.68 9.41 6.12
C ILE A 27 -14.90 10.85 6.59
N ALA A 28 -13.82 11.56 6.91
CA ALA A 28 -13.88 12.92 7.43
C ALA A 28 -14.44 13.92 6.41
N THR A 29 -14.10 13.77 5.14
CA THR A 29 -14.55 14.67 4.08
C THR A 29 -15.88 14.26 3.47
N GLY A 30 -16.33 13.02 3.70
CA GLY A 30 -17.52 12.48 3.05
C GLY A 30 -17.35 12.28 1.55
N ARG A 31 -16.11 12.16 1.07
CA ARG A 31 -15.79 12.03 -0.35
C ARG A 31 -14.81 10.89 -0.57
N PRO A 32 -14.87 10.21 -1.73
CA PRO A 32 -13.85 9.22 -2.06
C PRO A 32 -12.45 9.83 -2.07
N GLN A 33 -11.49 9.09 -1.55
CA GLN A 33 -10.10 9.47 -1.54
C GLN A 33 -9.25 8.33 -2.12
N ARG A 34 -8.14 8.68 -2.71
CA ARG A 34 -7.31 7.72 -3.44
C ARG A 34 -5.90 7.66 -2.89
N PHE A 35 -5.40 6.44 -2.73
CA PHE A 35 -3.99 6.15 -2.55
C PHE A 35 -3.48 5.52 -3.83
N THR A 36 -2.36 6.00 -4.36
CA THR A 36 -1.75 5.44 -5.58
C THR A 36 -0.35 4.95 -5.29
N LEU A 37 0.05 3.90 -6.01
CA LEU A 37 1.38 3.33 -5.92
C LEU A 37 1.90 3.04 -7.31
N ASP A 38 3.12 3.49 -7.57
CA ASP A 38 3.86 3.15 -8.77
C ASP A 38 4.98 2.19 -8.38
N PRO A 39 4.81 0.87 -8.61
CA PRO A 39 5.84 -0.10 -8.21
C PRO A 39 7.16 0.08 -8.93
N ALA A 40 7.14 0.52 -10.18
CA ALA A 40 8.37 0.72 -10.96
C ALA A 40 9.16 1.91 -10.44
N ALA A 41 8.47 2.99 -10.07
CA ALA A 41 9.12 4.19 -9.54
C ALA A 41 9.35 4.12 -8.03
N HIS A 42 8.83 3.10 -7.33
CA HIS A 42 8.88 3.01 -5.87
C HIS A 42 8.32 4.26 -5.19
N ALA A 43 7.22 4.77 -5.73
CA ALA A 43 6.62 6.01 -5.26
C ALA A 43 5.14 5.81 -4.96
N TRP A 44 4.65 6.51 -3.95
CA TRP A 44 3.23 6.51 -3.61
C TRP A 44 2.73 7.93 -3.43
N THR A 45 1.42 8.11 -3.61
CA THR A 45 0.73 9.37 -3.30
C THR A 45 -0.51 9.09 -2.46
N ALA A 46 -0.86 10.04 -1.62
CA ALA A 46 -2.03 10.01 -0.76
C ALA A 46 -2.67 11.40 -0.75
N PRO A 47 -3.87 11.55 -0.17
CA PRO A 47 -4.55 12.85 -0.15
C PRO A 47 -3.74 13.96 0.50
N ASN A 48 -4.10 15.19 0.19
CA ASN A 48 -3.48 16.41 0.72
C ASN A 48 -2.02 16.57 0.33
N GLY A 49 -1.66 16.12 -0.88
CA GLY A 49 -0.30 16.27 -1.37
C GLY A 49 0.72 15.37 -0.71
N ARG A 50 0.28 14.41 0.09
CA ARG A 50 1.19 13.44 0.69
C ARG A 50 1.79 12.55 -0.37
N LYS A 51 3.07 12.36 -0.32
CA LYS A 51 3.79 11.49 -1.24
C LYS A 51 5.06 10.98 -0.58
N GLY A 52 5.56 9.87 -1.08
CA GLY A 52 6.78 9.31 -0.55
C GLY A 52 7.36 8.26 -1.47
N GLU A 53 8.49 7.74 -1.05
CA GLU A 53 9.23 6.75 -1.81
C GLU A 53 9.48 5.52 -0.94
N ILE A 54 9.64 4.39 -1.63
CA ILE A 54 10.00 3.13 -1.01
C ILE A 54 11.44 2.83 -1.39
N ALA A 55 12.23 2.36 -0.44
CA ALA A 55 13.65 2.07 -0.68
C ALA A 55 13.83 1.20 -1.93
N PRO A 56 14.77 1.56 -2.84
CA PRO A 56 14.94 0.83 -4.10
C PRO A 56 15.33 -0.64 -3.93
N ALA A 57 15.95 -0.96 -2.79
CA ALA A 57 16.34 -2.34 -2.49
C ALA A 57 15.16 -3.27 -2.23
N LEU A 58 13.98 -2.71 -1.94
CA LEU A 58 12.79 -3.51 -1.68
C LEU A 58 12.05 -3.82 -2.98
N ARG A 59 11.47 -5.02 -3.06
CA ARG A 59 10.59 -5.37 -4.16
C ARG A 59 9.18 -4.92 -3.79
N VAL A 60 8.51 -4.25 -4.72
CA VAL A 60 7.16 -3.73 -4.51
C VAL A 60 6.22 -4.38 -5.51
N THR A 61 5.15 -4.97 -5.00
CA THR A 61 4.12 -5.59 -5.82
C THR A 61 2.76 -5.05 -5.39
N PHE A 62 1.89 -4.77 -6.36
CA PHE A 62 0.55 -4.29 -6.09
C PHE A 62 -0.48 -5.19 -6.78
N THR A 63 -1.57 -5.50 -6.07
CA THR A 63 -2.72 -6.20 -6.62
C THR A 63 -3.97 -5.45 -6.17
N GLY A 64 -4.84 -5.08 -7.11
CA GLY A 64 -6.06 -4.34 -6.77
C GLY A 64 -7.07 -4.36 -7.89
N ALA A 65 -8.16 -3.61 -7.71
CA ALA A 65 -9.24 -3.53 -8.67
C ALA A 65 -8.78 -2.84 -9.96
N ARG A 66 -9.02 -3.46 -11.10
CA ARG A 66 -8.61 -2.92 -12.40
C ARG A 66 -9.31 -1.61 -12.73
N GLU A 67 -10.55 -1.46 -12.30
CA GLU A 67 -11.40 -0.32 -12.65
C GLU A 67 -10.88 1.00 -12.11
N VAL A 68 -10.02 0.96 -11.10
CA VAL A 68 -9.51 2.19 -10.48
C VAL A 68 -8.04 2.44 -10.77
N GLN A 69 -7.44 1.71 -11.70
CA GLN A 69 -6.03 1.90 -12.05
C GLN A 69 -5.87 3.23 -12.80
N PRO A 70 -5.09 4.19 -12.27
CA PRO A 70 -4.94 5.51 -12.90
C PRO A 70 -4.15 5.46 -14.20
N ARG A 71 -3.15 4.58 -14.25
CA ARG A 71 -2.28 4.39 -15.41
C ARG A 71 -1.84 2.95 -15.48
N ARG A 72 -1.39 2.58 -16.67
CA ARG A 72 -0.79 1.26 -16.86
C ARG A 72 0.44 1.12 -15.96
N GLY A 73 0.48 0.06 -15.16
CA GLY A 73 1.57 -0.21 -14.24
C GLY A 73 1.46 0.43 -12.88
N GLU A 74 0.51 1.36 -12.68
CA GLU A 74 0.24 1.93 -11.38
C GLU A 74 -0.91 1.23 -10.70
N GLY A 75 -0.88 1.20 -9.37
CA GLY A 75 -1.97 0.69 -8.56
C GLY A 75 -2.69 1.80 -7.82
N ALA A 76 -3.98 1.62 -7.59
CA ALA A 76 -4.76 2.56 -6.80
C ALA A 76 -5.73 1.83 -5.87
N ILE A 77 -5.91 2.37 -4.68
CA ILE A 77 -6.95 1.94 -3.75
C ILE A 77 -7.77 3.17 -3.43
N VAL A 78 -9.07 3.09 -3.69
CA VAL A 78 -10.02 4.17 -3.39
C VAL A 78 -10.76 3.80 -2.12
N PHE A 79 -10.84 4.76 -1.20
CA PHE A 79 -11.66 4.64 0.01
C PHE A 79 -12.87 5.54 -0.16
N PHE A 80 -14.03 5.05 0.26
CA PHE A 80 -15.30 5.75 0.13
C PHE A 80 -15.69 6.43 1.44
N ALA A 81 -16.70 7.30 1.38
CA ALA A 81 -17.13 8.10 2.52
C ALA A 81 -17.56 7.27 3.74
N ASP A 82 -18.04 6.05 3.53
CA ASP A 82 -18.41 5.12 4.59
C ASP A 82 -17.24 4.28 5.12
N GLY A 83 -16.05 4.49 4.57
CA GLY A 83 -14.86 3.75 4.94
C GLY A 83 -14.60 2.48 4.14
N ALA A 84 -15.54 2.04 3.32
CA ALA A 84 -15.31 0.92 2.41
C ALA A 84 -14.23 1.26 1.38
N SER A 85 -13.76 0.28 0.66
CA SER A 85 -12.69 0.50 -0.31
C SER A 85 -12.86 -0.40 -1.53
N THR A 86 -12.04 -0.13 -2.54
CA THR A 86 -11.91 -1.01 -3.70
C THR A 86 -11.09 -2.26 -3.40
N GLY A 87 -10.45 -2.29 -2.24
CA GLY A 87 -9.61 -3.41 -1.84
C GLY A 87 -8.27 -3.46 -2.55
N GLY A 88 -7.37 -4.26 -2.05
CA GLY A 88 -6.09 -4.47 -2.67
C GLY A 88 -5.03 -4.94 -1.70
N ARG A 89 -3.86 -5.23 -2.27
CA ARG A 89 -2.71 -5.65 -1.49
C ARG A 89 -1.45 -4.96 -2.00
N VAL A 90 -0.67 -4.43 -1.08
CA VAL A 90 0.70 -4.01 -1.34
C VAL A 90 1.61 -5.01 -0.67
N GLN A 91 2.55 -5.57 -1.42
CA GLN A 91 3.55 -6.46 -0.86
C GLN A 91 4.93 -5.83 -1.00
N LEU A 92 5.62 -5.74 0.12
CA LEU A 92 7.01 -5.28 0.17
C LEU A 92 7.86 -6.45 0.62
N SER A 93 8.91 -6.72 -0.13
CA SER A 93 9.78 -7.84 0.21
C SER A 93 11.24 -7.48 0.04
N ALA A 94 12.03 -8.08 0.91
CA ALA A 94 13.48 -8.11 0.82
C ALA A 94 13.90 -9.54 1.06
N ARG A 95 15.17 -9.81 0.88
CA ARG A 95 15.70 -11.14 1.12
C ARG A 95 15.41 -11.57 2.56
N GLY A 96 14.69 -12.67 2.72
CA GLY A 96 14.34 -13.22 4.02
C GLY A 96 13.21 -12.52 4.76
N ALA A 97 12.59 -11.52 4.15
CA ALA A 97 11.48 -10.81 4.80
C ALA A 97 10.47 -10.33 3.75
N ALA A 98 9.20 -10.52 4.05
CA ALA A 98 8.12 -10.02 3.21
C ALA A 98 6.99 -9.52 4.10
N TRP A 99 6.33 -8.46 3.66
CA TRP A 99 5.20 -7.84 4.37
C TRP A 99 4.05 -7.63 3.40
N ASN A 100 2.86 -8.01 3.82
CA ASN A 100 1.64 -7.75 3.09
C ASN A 100 0.85 -6.67 3.80
N ILE A 101 0.45 -5.65 3.05
CA ILE A 101 -0.51 -4.67 3.51
C ILE A 101 -1.80 -4.94 2.74
N ASP A 102 -2.78 -5.48 3.45
CA ASP A 102 -4.06 -5.85 2.86
C ASP A 102 -5.12 -4.83 3.22
N VAL A 103 -5.87 -4.39 2.21
CA VAL A 103 -7.01 -3.50 2.40
C VAL A 103 -8.27 -4.27 2.05
N ALA A 104 -9.16 -4.40 3.03
CA ALA A 104 -10.39 -5.15 2.86
C ALA A 104 -11.39 -4.35 2.01
N TRP A 105 -12.03 -5.04 1.08
CA TRP A 105 -12.96 -4.44 0.16
C TRP A 105 -14.17 -3.80 0.85
N LEU A 106 -14.88 -4.52 1.68
CA LEU A 106 -16.13 -4.01 2.28
C LEU A 106 -15.91 -3.01 3.40
N THR A 107 -14.87 -3.20 4.20
CA THR A 107 -14.65 -2.42 5.42
C THR A 107 -13.58 -1.35 5.27
N GLY A 108 -12.71 -1.49 4.28
CA GLY A 108 -11.54 -0.63 4.14
C GLY A 108 -10.49 -0.86 5.23
N GLU A 109 -10.63 -1.92 6.03
CA GLU A 109 -9.67 -2.21 7.08
C GLU A 109 -8.29 -2.48 6.48
N VAL A 110 -7.28 -1.84 7.06
CA VAL A 110 -5.89 -1.99 6.62
C VAL A 110 -5.18 -2.91 7.59
N ARG A 111 -4.70 -4.05 7.09
CA ARG A 111 -3.97 -5.03 7.89
C ARG A 111 -2.54 -5.16 7.39
N LEU A 112 -1.62 -5.07 8.33
CA LEU A 112 -0.21 -5.29 8.07
C LEU A 112 0.16 -6.67 8.62
N ARG A 113 0.67 -7.53 7.75
CA ARG A 113 1.08 -8.88 8.14
C ARG A 113 2.46 -9.20 7.60
N ARG A 114 3.25 -9.85 8.44
CA ARG A 114 4.47 -10.45 7.95
C ARG A 114 4.11 -11.70 7.15
N ALA A 115 4.57 -11.77 5.92
CA ALA A 115 4.38 -12.92 5.07
C ALA A 115 5.59 -13.86 5.19
N ALA A 116 5.39 -15.13 4.82
CA ALA A 116 6.53 -16.02 4.63
C ALA A 116 7.45 -15.38 3.60
N GLY A 117 8.72 -15.29 3.89
CA GLY A 117 9.68 -14.71 2.97
C GLY A 117 9.59 -15.38 1.61
N ALA A 118 9.82 -14.61 0.55
CA ALA A 118 9.93 -15.20 -0.77
C ALA A 118 10.99 -16.29 -0.73
N PRO A 119 10.73 -17.47 -1.33
CA PRO A 119 11.75 -18.50 -1.36
C PRO A 119 13.00 -17.93 -2.02
N PRO A 120 14.18 -18.30 -1.54
CA PRO A 120 15.41 -17.86 -2.17
C PRO A 120 15.41 -18.30 -3.64
N PRO A 121 15.90 -17.45 -4.52
CA PRO A 121 15.94 -17.78 -5.94
C PRO A 121 16.78 -19.02 -6.22
#